data_773944a038d0b19dc13c468849cac4e5
#
_entry.id   773944a038d0b19dc13c468849cac4e5
#
_cell.length_a   1.000
_cell.length_b   1.000
_cell.length_c   1.000
_cell.angle_alpha   90.00
_cell.angle_beta   90.00
_cell.angle_gamma   90.00
#
_symmetry.space_group_name_H-M   'P 1'
#
loop_
_entity.id
_entity.type
_entity.pdbx_description
1 polymer ?
#
loop_
_entity_poly.entity_id
_entity_poly.type
_entity_poly.pdbx_seq_one_letter_code
_entity_poly.pdbx_strand_id
1 'polypeptide(L)'
;MNIVVAIDSLKGSLTSLEAGVAIKQGIEKVYPNAGVTIRPLADGGEGTVEALTLGMGGRLENVLVTGPLGKPVNAIYGILEPLTSNDKKTAIIEMSAAAGITLVDEKDRNPLNTTTYGVGEIIKDAIFKGCRHFIVGIGGSATNDGGIGMLQALGYGFHNKNGMPVLFGANGLKELKSITDEEVIPELKECTFRIACDVNNTLCGALGCSAVFGPQKGATPTMIMRMDRWLSNYATLCKEKYPNADKDFPGTGAAGGLGFAFLTFTNAVLESGIKIVLEETRLEEYIKDADIVITGEGRLDSQTAMGKAPIGVAEIAKKHNKKVLAFSGSVSEDSYLCNENGIDAFFPILRNIVTLQEAMDHDNAEKNMIATVEQVFRTIKTFS
;
A
#
# COMPACT_ATOMS: atom_id res chain seq x y z
N MET A 1 1.88 -4.47 -33.03
CA MET A 1 1.14 -4.98 -31.87
C MET A 1 1.66 -4.24 -30.64
N ASN A 2 0.77 -3.55 -29.95
CA ASN A 2 1.07 -2.82 -28.73
C ASN A 2 0.52 -3.58 -27.52
N ILE A 3 1.37 -3.83 -26.52
CA ILE A 3 1.02 -4.63 -25.35
C ILE A 3 1.31 -3.81 -24.10
N VAL A 4 0.35 -3.72 -23.20
CA VAL A 4 0.54 -3.14 -21.88
C VAL A 4 0.63 -4.27 -20.86
N VAL A 5 1.70 -4.24 -20.05
CA VAL A 5 1.92 -5.20 -18.97
C VAL A 5 1.79 -4.46 -17.65
N ALA A 6 0.77 -4.84 -16.87
CA ALA A 6 0.52 -4.34 -15.52
C ALA A 6 0.25 -5.53 -14.61
N ILE A 7 1.33 -6.09 -14.07
CA ILE A 7 1.33 -7.29 -13.22
C ILE A 7 1.80 -6.94 -11.81
N ASP A 8 1.09 -7.45 -10.80
CA ASP A 8 1.54 -7.34 -9.40
C ASP A 8 2.69 -8.31 -9.11
N SER A 9 3.37 -8.10 -8.01
CA SER A 9 4.45 -8.97 -7.56
C SER A 9 3.98 -10.43 -7.40
N LEU A 10 4.84 -11.36 -7.77
CA LEU A 10 4.69 -12.76 -7.37
C LEU A 10 5.37 -12.89 -6.00
N LYS A 11 4.64 -12.53 -4.95
CA LYS A 11 5.18 -12.36 -3.58
C LYS A 11 6.14 -13.49 -3.19
N GLY A 12 7.36 -13.09 -2.82
CA GLY A 12 8.44 -14.01 -2.42
C GLY A 12 9.27 -14.59 -3.58
N SER A 13 8.98 -14.24 -4.85
CA SER A 13 9.76 -14.70 -6.01
C SER A 13 10.13 -13.56 -6.98
N LEU A 14 9.18 -12.85 -7.57
CA LEU A 14 9.43 -11.76 -8.52
C LEU A 14 8.73 -10.47 -8.07
N THR A 15 9.43 -9.35 -8.15
CA THR A 15 8.81 -8.02 -8.05
C THR A 15 7.90 -7.75 -9.26
N SER A 16 7.02 -6.77 -9.17
CA SER A 16 6.16 -6.34 -10.29
C SER A 16 6.98 -5.99 -11.54
N LEU A 17 8.12 -5.30 -11.36
CA LEU A 17 8.98 -4.91 -12.47
C LEU A 17 9.68 -6.12 -13.11
N GLU A 18 10.24 -7.03 -12.31
CA GLU A 18 10.92 -8.24 -12.80
C GLU A 18 9.93 -9.14 -13.55
N ALA A 19 8.73 -9.36 -13.01
CA ALA A 19 7.68 -10.10 -13.69
C ALA A 19 7.30 -9.44 -15.03
N GLY A 20 7.18 -8.10 -15.07
CA GLY A 20 6.93 -7.35 -16.29
C GLY A 20 8.03 -7.51 -17.34
N VAL A 21 9.29 -7.46 -16.90
CA VAL A 21 10.46 -7.69 -17.78
C VAL A 21 10.49 -9.10 -18.32
N ALA A 22 10.23 -10.10 -17.49
CA ALA A 22 10.16 -11.50 -17.91
C ALA A 22 9.04 -11.73 -18.95
N ILE A 23 7.87 -11.12 -18.74
CA ILE A 23 6.78 -11.15 -19.73
C ILE A 23 7.23 -10.52 -21.05
N LYS A 24 7.86 -9.35 -21.02
CA LYS A 24 8.37 -8.67 -22.20
C LYS A 24 9.36 -9.56 -22.96
N GLN A 25 10.31 -10.18 -22.28
CA GLN A 25 11.27 -11.10 -22.89
C GLN A 25 10.57 -12.30 -23.58
N GLY A 26 9.54 -12.86 -22.95
CA GLY A 26 8.76 -13.95 -23.55
C GLY A 26 8.03 -13.54 -24.83
N ILE A 27 7.46 -12.33 -24.85
CA ILE A 27 6.79 -11.75 -26.02
C ILE A 27 7.78 -11.49 -27.16
N GLU A 28 8.92 -10.88 -26.87
CA GLU A 28 9.93 -10.50 -27.87
C GLU A 28 10.56 -11.70 -28.59
N LYS A 29 10.59 -12.89 -27.97
CA LYS A 29 10.98 -14.14 -28.65
C LYS A 29 10.05 -14.54 -29.80
N VAL A 30 8.80 -14.09 -29.79
CA VAL A 30 7.78 -14.41 -30.81
C VAL A 30 7.50 -13.22 -31.71
N TYR A 31 7.44 -12.03 -31.14
CA TYR A 31 7.19 -10.75 -31.78
C TYR A 31 8.29 -9.73 -31.43
N PRO A 32 9.46 -9.83 -32.09
CA PRO A 32 10.61 -8.97 -31.76
C PRO A 32 10.35 -7.46 -31.89
N ASN A 33 9.36 -7.10 -32.69
CA ASN A 33 8.99 -5.70 -32.96
C ASN A 33 7.71 -5.26 -32.21
N ALA A 34 7.25 -6.02 -31.21
CA ALA A 34 6.10 -5.61 -30.41
C ALA A 34 6.45 -4.40 -29.53
N GLY A 35 5.59 -3.42 -29.49
CA GLY A 35 5.67 -2.34 -28.51
C GLY A 35 5.16 -2.84 -27.16
N VAL A 36 6.06 -3.16 -26.23
CA VAL A 36 5.70 -3.64 -24.88
C VAL A 36 5.98 -2.54 -23.87
N THR A 37 4.91 -2.02 -23.26
CA THR A 37 4.96 -1.02 -22.19
C THR A 37 4.69 -1.69 -20.87
N ILE A 38 5.65 -1.62 -19.93
CA ILE A 38 5.51 -2.12 -18.57
C ILE A 38 5.05 -0.96 -17.68
N ARG A 39 3.95 -1.16 -16.97
CA ARG A 39 3.46 -0.23 -15.95
C ARG A 39 3.48 -0.93 -14.58
N PRO A 40 4.03 -0.28 -13.55
CA PRO A 40 4.09 -0.89 -12.23
C PRO A 40 2.68 -1.10 -11.69
N LEU A 41 2.49 -2.21 -10.99
CA LEU A 41 1.26 -2.54 -10.30
C LEU A 41 1.61 -2.92 -8.87
N ALA A 42 0.77 -2.52 -7.93
CA ALA A 42 0.84 -2.89 -6.52
C ALA A 42 -0.54 -2.72 -5.89
N ASP A 43 -0.79 -3.40 -4.78
CA ASP A 43 -2.07 -3.36 -4.07
C ASP A 43 -2.12 -2.33 -2.91
N GLY A 44 -1.08 -1.50 -2.77
CA GLY A 44 -0.94 -0.55 -1.65
C GLY A 44 -0.30 -1.17 -0.40
N GLY A 45 0.08 -2.45 -0.46
CA GLY A 45 0.81 -3.17 0.58
C GLY A 45 2.32 -3.12 0.42
N GLU A 46 3.00 -4.14 0.95
CA GLU A 46 4.46 -4.28 0.88
C GLU A 46 4.97 -4.34 -0.56
N GLY A 47 6.02 -3.56 -0.84
CA GLY A 47 6.63 -3.44 -2.17
C GLY A 47 6.02 -2.35 -3.06
N THR A 48 4.99 -1.65 -2.61
CA THR A 48 4.37 -0.55 -3.35
C THR A 48 5.34 0.61 -3.59
N VAL A 49 6.14 0.97 -2.58
CA VAL A 49 7.15 2.04 -2.68
C VAL A 49 8.11 1.75 -3.81
N GLU A 50 8.71 0.57 -3.83
CA GLU A 50 9.69 0.20 -4.85
C GLU A 50 9.06 0.10 -6.24
N ALA A 51 7.95 -0.64 -6.36
CA ALA A 51 7.26 -0.86 -7.62
C ALA A 51 6.84 0.46 -8.29
N LEU A 52 6.14 1.35 -7.57
CA LEU A 52 5.70 2.63 -8.12
C LEU A 52 6.88 3.56 -8.38
N THR A 53 7.81 3.69 -7.43
CA THR A 53 8.92 4.63 -7.57
C THR A 53 9.80 4.29 -8.76
N LEU A 54 10.31 3.06 -8.82
CA LEU A 54 11.22 2.66 -9.90
C LEU A 54 10.48 2.49 -11.23
N GLY A 55 9.27 1.93 -11.20
CA GLY A 55 8.47 1.76 -12.42
C GLY A 55 7.98 3.07 -13.04
N MET A 56 7.97 4.17 -12.30
CA MET A 56 7.63 5.51 -12.79
C MET A 56 8.87 6.40 -12.99
N GLY A 57 10.08 5.85 -12.87
CA GLY A 57 11.34 6.60 -13.09
C GLY A 57 11.71 7.55 -11.96
N GLY A 58 11.22 7.31 -10.77
CA GLY A 58 11.57 8.02 -9.54
C GLY A 58 12.86 7.51 -8.90
N ARG A 59 13.13 8.00 -7.70
CA ARG A 59 14.28 7.57 -6.90
C ARG A 59 13.85 7.18 -5.50
N LEU A 60 14.53 6.18 -4.94
CA LEU A 60 14.38 5.78 -3.54
C LEU A 60 15.24 6.67 -2.65
N GLU A 61 14.69 7.05 -1.51
CA GLU A 61 15.35 7.82 -0.47
C GLU A 61 15.45 6.99 0.81
N ASN A 62 16.60 7.09 1.48
CA ASN A 62 16.83 6.48 2.78
C ASN A 62 16.83 7.56 3.86
N VAL A 63 16.11 7.32 4.95
CA VAL A 63 16.08 8.22 6.10
C VAL A 63 16.13 7.42 7.41
N LEU A 64 16.92 7.90 8.36
CA LEU A 64 16.96 7.34 9.71
C LEU A 64 15.85 7.97 10.54
N VAL A 65 14.92 7.15 11.00
CA VAL A 65 13.73 7.59 11.75
C VAL A 65 13.52 6.77 13.02
N THR A 66 12.62 7.23 13.86
CA THR A 66 12.19 6.52 15.07
C THR A 66 11.33 5.31 14.70
N GLY A 67 11.81 4.12 14.99
CA GLY A 67 11.09 2.87 14.81
C GLY A 67 9.95 2.68 15.81
N PRO A 68 9.17 1.60 15.68
CA PRO A 68 7.98 1.37 16.50
C PRO A 68 8.27 1.25 18.01
N LEU A 69 9.46 0.80 18.38
CA LEU A 69 9.90 0.69 19.78
C LEU A 69 10.70 1.91 20.28
N GLY A 70 10.68 3.04 19.57
CA GLY A 70 11.42 4.24 19.92
C GLY A 70 12.93 4.16 19.61
N LYS A 71 13.39 3.11 18.93
CA LYS A 71 14.78 2.95 18.48
C LYS A 71 14.92 3.39 17.02
N PRO A 72 16.09 3.91 16.61
CA PRO A 72 16.30 4.29 15.22
C PRO A 72 16.18 3.10 14.26
N VAL A 73 15.52 3.32 13.13
CA VAL A 73 15.44 2.38 12.00
C VAL A 73 15.70 3.11 10.69
N ASN A 74 16.28 2.42 9.72
CA ASN A 74 16.39 2.94 8.36
C ASN A 74 15.08 2.69 7.63
N ALA A 75 14.42 3.74 7.19
CA ALA A 75 13.21 3.68 6.38
C ALA A 75 13.52 4.10 4.95
N ILE A 76 12.87 3.42 3.99
CA ILE A 76 12.95 3.74 2.56
C ILE A 76 11.60 4.27 2.12
N TYR A 77 11.62 5.35 1.33
CA TYR A 77 10.44 5.88 0.66
C TYR A 77 10.80 6.36 -0.75
N GLY A 78 9.78 6.53 -1.61
CA GLY A 78 9.98 6.94 -2.99
C GLY A 78 9.74 8.42 -3.21
N ILE A 79 10.48 9.02 -4.17
CA ILE A 79 10.19 10.36 -4.68
C ILE A 79 10.03 10.30 -6.19
N LEU A 80 8.93 10.88 -6.68
CA LEU A 80 8.67 11.14 -8.09
C LEU A 80 8.78 12.64 -8.35
N GLU A 81 9.57 12.99 -9.37
CA GLU A 81 9.61 14.37 -9.85
C GLU A 81 8.36 14.71 -10.67
N PRO A 82 7.90 15.97 -10.68
CA PRO A 82 6.77 16.39 -11.49
C PRO A 82 6.97 16.08 -12.97
N LEU A 83 5.98 15.51 -13.64
CA LEU A 83 6.00 15.28 -15.09
C LEU A 83 5.67 16.55 -15.86
N THR A 84 4.84 17.43 -15.29
CA THR A 84 4.45 18.73 -15.85
C THR A 84 4.58 19.82 -14.80
N SER A 85 4.56 21.09 -15.23
CA SER A 85 4.60 22.25 -14.32
C SER A 85 3.43 22.34 -13.35
N ASN A 86 2.34 21.64 -13.62
CA ASN A 86 1.15 21.61 -12.78
C ASN A 86 1.15 20.45 -11.76
N ASP A 87 2.02 19.46 -11.96
CA ASP A 87 2.13 18.32 -11.06
C ASP A 87 2.93 18.72 -9.82
N LYS A 88 2.61 18.10 -8.69
CA LYS A 88 3.38 18.25 -7.45
C LYS A 88 4.41 17.13 -7.36
N LYS A 89 5.56 17.43 -6.77
CA LYS A 89 6.54 16.41 -6.38
C LYS A 89 5.89 15.45 -5.40
N THR A 90 5.95 14.15 -5.71
CA THR A 90 5.20 13.12 -5.00
C THR A 90 6.11 12.28 -4.13
N ALA A 91 5.70 12.02 -2.89
CA ALA A 91 6.31 11.02 -2.02
C ALA A 91 5.43 9.77 -1.95
N ILE A 92 6.06 8.58 -2.07
CA ILE A 92 5.41 7.28 -1.91
C ILE A 92 5.97 6.64 -0.64
N ILE A 93 5.11 6.37 0.33
CA ILE A 93 5.49 5.94 1.67
C ILE A 93 4.71 4.68 2.06
N GLU A 94 5.39 3.69 2.60
CA GLU A 94 4.77 2.61 3.36
C GLU A 94 4.99 2.88 4.86
N MET A 95 3.91 2.98 5.63
CA MET A 95 4.04 3.21 7.06
C MET A 95 4.80 2.08 7.78
N SER A 96 4.80 0.89 7.21
CA SER A 96 5.50 -0.29 7.70
C SER A 96 7.02 -0.12 7.71
N ALA A 97 7.58 0.75 6.88
CA ALA A 97 9.01 1.07 6.88
C ALA A 97 9.49 1.71 8.20
N ALA A 98 8.60 2.41 8.92
CA ALA A 98 8.92 3.06 10.19
C ALA A 98 8.14 2.50 11.38
N ALA A 99 6.95 1.91 11.16
CA ALA A 99 6.07 1.47 12.24
C ALA A 99 5.43 0.09 11.97
N GLY A 100 6.12 -0.73 11.15
CA GLY A 100 5.67 -2.04 10.72
C GLY A 100 5.82 -3.12 11.80
N ILE A 101 4.95 -4.14 11.71
CA ILE A 101 4.96 -5.29 12.64
C ILE A 101 6.19 -6.18 12.45
N THR A 102 6.78 -6.18 11.25
CA THR A 102 8.03 -6.88 10.93
C THR A 102 9.26 -6.29 11.60
N LEU A 103 9.19 -5.03 12.07
CA LEU A 103 10.24 -4.36 12.85
C LEU A 103 10.19 -4.70 14.35
N VAL A 104 9.25 -5.54 14.77
CA VAL A 104 9.03 -5.89 16.17
C VAL A 104 9.01 -7.40 16.32
N ASP A 105 9.98 -7.93 17.04
CA ASP A 105 10.00 -9.35 17.41
C ASP A 105 8.70 -9.73 18.12
N GLU A 106 8.18 -10.92 17.86
CA GLU A 106 6.90 -11.37 18.41
C GLU A 106 6.81 -11.23 19.95
N LYS A 107 7.89 -11.54 20.64
CA LYS A 107 8.04 -11.42 22.12
C LYS A 107 7.96 -9.97 22.63
N ASP A 108 8.27 -8.99 21.78
CA ASP A 108 8.34 -7.56 22.12
C ASP A 108 7.10 -6.79 21.64
N ARG A 109 6.14 -7.47 20.99
CA ARG A 109 4.89 -6.87 20.51
C ARG A 109 4.04 -6.39 21.67
N ASN A 110 3.87 -5.09 21.76
CA ASN A 110 3.02 -4.45 22.77
C ASN A 110 2.49 -3.10 22.24
N PRO A 111 1.23 -3.03 21.77
CA PRO A 111 0.67 -1.83 21.18
C PRO A 111 0.46 -0.67 22.17
N LEU A 112 0.63 -0.91 23.46
CA LEU A 112 0.65 0.19 24.44
C LEU A 112 1.86 1.11 24.29
N ASN A 113 2.99 0.59 23.75
CA ASN A 113 4.27 1.27 23.70
C ASN A 113 4.76 1.56 22.26
N THR A 114 4.18 0.92 21.26
CA THR A 114 4.60 1.13 19.85
C THR A 114 4.04 2.43 19.28
N THR A 115 4.86 3.15 18.51
CA THR A 115 4.57 4.50 18.02
C THR A 115 4.62 4.63 16.51
N THR A 116 3.81 5.54 15.97
CA THR A 116 3.83 5.99 14.57
C THR A 116 4.76 7.19 14.35
N TYR A 117 5.59 7.59 15.31
CA TYR A 117 6.40 8.81 15.24
C TYR A 117 7.29 8.86 13.98
N GLY A 118 7.95 7.76 13.65
CA GLY A 118 8.81 7.68 12.46
C GLY A 118 8.06 7.86 11.13
N VAL A 119 6.77 7.54 11.08
CA VAL A 119 5.95 7.83 9.89
C VAL A 119 5.87 9.34 9.66
N GLY A 120 5.67 10.11 10.73
CA GLY A 120 5.69 11.57 10.66
C GLY A 120 7.06 12.14 10.29
N GLU A 121 8.14 11.51 10.76
CA GLU A 121 9.52 11.91 10.38
C GLU A 121 9.78 11.68 8.88
N ILE A 122 9.30 10.57 8.29
CA ILE A 122 9.38 10.35 6.82
C ILE A 122 8.61 11.43 6.08
N ILE A 123 7.36 11.71 6.49
CA ILE A 123 6.54 12.76 5.86
C ILE A 123 7.24 14.11 5.95
N LYS A 124 7.80 14.45 7.11
CA LYS A 124 8.53 15.69 7.34
C LYS A 124 9.78 15.81 6.44
N ASP A 125 10.58 14.75 6.33
CA ASP A 125 11.74 14.70 5.43
C ASP A 125 11.33 14.91 3.97
N ALA A 126 10.26 14.24 3.52
CA ALA A 126 9.73 14.39 2.17
C ALA A 126 9.21 15.82 1.90
N ILE A 127 8.54 16.45 2.89
CA ILE A 127 8.10 17.86 2.80
C ILE A 127 9.30 18.78 2.61
N PHE A 128 10.37 18.60 3.38
CA PHE A 128 11.59 19.41 3.27
C PHE A 128 12.35 19.19 1.95
N LYS A 129 12.19 18.01 1.32
CA LYS A 129 12.67 17.73 -0.04
C LYS A 129 11.74 18.27 -1.14
N GLY A 130 10.70 18.98 -0.78
CA GLY A 130 9.77 19.67 -1.68
C GLY A 130 8.56 18.87 -2.10
N CYS A 131 8.31 17.68 -1.54
CA CYS A 131 7.10 16.92 -1.85
C CYS A 131 5.87 17.62 -1.26
N ARG A 132 4.78 17.60 -2.03
CA ARG A 132 3.47 18.18 -1.63
C ARG A 132 2.29 17.25 -1.98
N HIS A 133 2.56 16.16 -2.67
CA HIS A 133 1.61 15.08 -2.90
C HIS A 133 2.14 13.80 -2.27
N PHE A 134 1.29 13.07 -1.55
CA PHE A 134 1.68 11.89 -0.77
C PHE A 134 0.77 10.71 -1.08
N ILE A 135 1.37 9.59 -1.44
CA ILE A 135 0.73 8.28 -1.52
C ILE A 135 1.24 7.49 -0.34
N VAL A 136 0.36 7.10 0.57
CA VAL A 136 0.77 6.44 1.82
C VAL A 136 0.03 5.11 1.98
N GLY A 137 0.77 4.02 1.92
CA GLY A 137 0.27 2.70 2.30
C GLY A 137 0.27 2.53 3.82
N ILE A 138 -0.88 2.18 4.40
CA ILE A 138 -1.01 2.06 5.85
C ILE A 138 -1.18 0.61 6.35
N GLY A 139 -0.85 -0.38 5.51
CA GLY A 139 -0.83 -1.79 5.87
C GLY A 139 0.33 -2.18 6.81
N GLY A 140 0.24 -3.37 7.43
CA GLY A 140 1.36 -3.99 8.16
C GLY A 140 1.76 -3.35 9.48
N SER A 141 0.93 -2.53 10.13
CA SER A 141 1.28 -1.75 11.32
C SER A 141 1.49 -2.58 12.59
N ALA A 142 2.47 -2.16 13.44
CA ALA A 142 2.68 -2.65 14.81
C ALA A 142 1.94 -1.82 15.87
N THR A 143 1.31 -0.71 15.50
CA THR A 143 0.89 0.38 16.38
C THR A 143 -0.62 0.41 16.61
N ASN A 144 -1.03 1.02 17.72
CA ASN A 144 -2.43 1.29 18.07
C ASN A 144 -2.54 2.62 18.82
N ASP A 145 -1.74 3.61 18.40
CA ASP A 145 -1.58 4.89 19.05
C ASP A 145 -2.51 6.00 18.50
N GLY A 146 -3.48 5.63 17.64
CA GLY A 146 -4.38 6.62 17.02
C GLY A 146 -3.68 7.59 16.07
N GLY A 147 -2.43 7.29 15.68
CA GLY A 147 -1.61 8.16 14.84
C GLY A 147 -1.00 9.35 15.55
N ILE A 148 -1.11 9.45 16.89
CA ILE A 148 -0.57 10.62 17.64
C ILE A 148 0.94 10.74 17.49
N GLY A 149 1.68 9.62 17.39
CA GLY A 149 3.13 9.67 17.16
C GLY A 149 3.47 10.39 15.85
N MET A 150 2.84 10.03 14.75
CA MET A 150 2.99 10.72 13.46
C MET A 150 2.71 12.23 13.58
N LEU A 151 1.61 12.57 14.21
CA LEU A 151 1.20 13.97 14.39
C LEU A 151 2.18 14.74 15.28
N GLN A 152 2.74 14.14 16.34
CA GLN A 152 3.78 14.74 17.16
C GLN A 152 5.04 15.09 16.35
N ALA A 153 5.47 14.19 15.46
CA ALA A 153 6.62 14.46 14.58
C ALA A 153 6.36 15.62 13.60
N LEU A 154 5.10 15.83 13.22
CA LEU A 154 4.65 16.92 12.35
C LEU A 154 4.41 18.24 13.10
N GLY A 155 4.56 18.25 14.43
CA GLY A 155 4.46 19.45 15.27
C GLY A 155 3.14 19.64 16.00
N TYR A 156 2.21 18.68 15.98
CA TYR A 156 1.03 18.72 16.84
C TYR A 156 1.41 18.44 18.29
N GLY A 157 0.93 19.23 19.22
CA GLY A 157 1.10 19.02 20.65
C GLY A 157 -0.03 18.15 21.22
N PHE A 158 0.31 17.09 21.92
CA PHE A 158 -0.61 16.24 22.68
C PHE A 158 -0.20 16.27 24.15
N HIS A 159 -1.04 16.83 25.03
CA HIS A 159 -0.66 17.14 26.39
C HIS A 159 -1.58 16.48 27.42
N ASN A 160 -0.99 16.12 28.56
CA ASN A 160 -1.71 15.64 29.74
C ASN A 160 -2.31 16.79 30.56
N LYS A 161 -2.98 16.47 31.67
CA LYS A 161 -3.61 17.46 32.57
C LYS A 161 -2.65 18.51 33.17
N ASN A 162 -1.35 18.25 33.16
CA ASN A 162 -0.32 19.13 33.67
C ASN A 162 0.35 19.97 32.57
N GLY A 163 -0.15 19.90 31.32
CA GLY A 163 0.45 20.56 30.16
C GLY A 163 1.71 19.93 29.64
N MET A 164 2.10 18.73 30.14
CA MET A 164 3.27 18.00 29.66
C MET A 164 2.93 17.13 28.46
N PRO A 165 3.85 16.97 27.49
CA PRO A 165 3.66 16.06 26.37
C PRO A 165 3.33 14.63 26.83
N VAL A 166 2.41 13.98 26.14
CA VAL A 166 2.10 12.56 26.41
C VAL A 166 3.20 11.64 25.85
N LEU A 167 3.34 10.46 26.43
CA LEU A 167 4.27 9.43 25.97
C LEU A 167 3.86 8.85 24.60
N PHE A 168 4.77 8.11 23.98
CA PHE A 168 4.50 7.33 22.78
C PHE A 168 3.53 6.16 23.03
N GLY A 169 2.91 5.69 21.96
CA GLY A 169 2.03 4.54 21.96
C GLY A 169 0.64 4.82 22.52
N ALA A 170 -0.18 3.79 22.63
CA ALA A 170 -1.53 3.91 23.18
C ALA A 170 -1.54 4.39 24.66
N ASN A 171 -0.45 4.20 25.40
CA ASN A 171 -0.29 4.75 26.75
C ASN A 171 -0.35 6.29 26.76
N GLY A 172 0.09 6.95 25.69
CA GLY A 172 -0.04 8.40 25.56
C GLY A 172 -1.50 8.86 25.54
N LEU A 173 -2.37 8.11 24.85
CA LEU A 173 -3.80 8.41 24.79
C LEU A 173 -4.50 8.32 26.14
N LYS A 174 -4.02 7.48 27.05
CA LYS A 174 -4.56 7.35 28.42
C LYS A 174 -4.57 8.69 29.16
N GLU A 175 -3.54 9.50 28.98
CA GLU A 175 -3.31 10.73 29.74
C GLU A 175 -3.69 11.99 28.96
N LEU A 176 -4.08 11.86 27.70
CA LEU A 176 -4.40 12.97 26.79
C LEU A 176 -5.54 13.84 27.34
N LYS A 177 -5.33 15.17 27.34
CA LYS A 177 -6.28 16.19 27.80
C LYS A 177 -6.45 17.37 26.85
N SER A 178 -5.40 17.71 26.09
CA SER A 178 -5.48 18.82 25.13
C SER A 178 -4.63 18.56 23.90
N ILE A 179 -5.03 19.16 22.78
CA ILE A 179 -4.35 19.09 21.49
C ILE A 179 -4.08 20.52 21.04
N THR A 180 -2.83 20.77 20.63
CA THR A 180 -2.38 22.07 20.10
C THR A 180 -1.78 21.90 18.71
N ASP A 181 -1.74 22.97 17.91
CA ASP A 181 -1.29 22.96 16.51
C ASP A 181 -0.42 24.18 16.15
N GLU A 182 0.04 24.93 17.14
CA GLU A 182 0.87 26.13 16.95
C GLU A 182 2.26 25.79 16.38
N GLU A 183 2.79 24.60 16.65
CA GLU A 183 4.12 24.14 16.20
C GLU A 183 4.07 23.29 14.92
N VAL A 184 2.89 23.13 14.32
CA VAL A 184 2.71 22.33 13.10
C VAL A 184 3.47 22.97 11.94
N ILE A 185 4.24 22.16 11.22
CA ILE A 185 4.99 22.64 10.06
C ILE A 185 4.04 23.29 9.04
N PRO A 186 4.29 24.56 8.63
CA PRO A 186 3.34 25.31 7.80
C PRO A 186 3.04 24.66 6.46
N GLU A 187 4.02 24.00 5.87
CA GLU A 187 3.95 23.36 4.57
C GLU A 187 2.97 22.17 4.54
N LEU A 188 2.60 21.62 5.71
CA LEU A 188 1.63 20.53 5.79
C LEU A 188 0.27 20.92 5.18
N LYS A 189 -0.10 22.20 5.28
CA LYS A 189 -1.36 22.73 4.71
C LYS A 189 -1.41 22.69 3.18
N GLU A 190 -0.24 22.69 2.53
CA GLU A 190 -0.10 22.62 1.06
C GLU A 190 -0.13 21.17 0.55
N CYS A 191 0.00 20.21 1.48
CA CYS A 191 0.11 18.82 1.15
C CYS A 191 -1.26 18.18 0.91
N THR A 192 -1.28 17.24 -0.03
CA THR A 192 -2.41 16.35 -0.30
C THR A 192 -1.99 14.91 -0.05
N PHE A 193 -2.87 14.11 0.55
CA PHE A 193 -2.58 12.73 0.94
C PHE A 193 -3.62 11.79 0.35
N ARG A 194 -3.14 10.79 -0.39
CA ARG A 194 -3.93 9.63 -0.80
C ARG A 194 -3.48 8.44 0.04
N ILE A 195 -4.37 7.91 0.85
CA ILE A 195 -4.06 6.86 1.81
C ILE A 195 -4.63 5.52 1.31
N ALA A 196 -3.74 4.60 0.96
CA ALA A 196 -4.11 3.25 0.55
C ALA A 196 -4.62 2.47 1.78
N CYS A 197 -5.94 2.23 1.78
CA CYS A 197 -6.66 1.61 2.89
C CYS A 197 -7.73 0.66 2.35
N ASP A 198 -7.49 -0.64 2.44
CA ASP A 198 -8.40 -1.68 1.94
C ASP A 198 -9.27 -2.30 3.05
N VAL A 199 -9.34 -1.65 4.23
CA VAL A 199 -10.19 -2.07 5.35
C VAL A 199 -11.20 -1.00 5.70
N ASN A 200 -12.40 -1.44 6.10
CA ASN A 200 -13.51 -0.55 6.45
C ASN A 200 -13.72 -0.42 7.98
N ASN A 201 -12.79 -0.93 8.79
CA ASN A 201 -12.89 -0.90 10.24
C ASN A 201 -12.93 0.53 10.75
N THR A 202 -13.85 0.79 11.67
CA THR A 202 -13.96 2.06 12.40
C THR A 202 -12.88 2.19 13.47
N LEU A 203 -12.70 3.38 14.03
CA LEU A 203 -11.67 3.61 15.05
C LEU A 203 -11.91 2.77 16.31
N CYS A 204 -13.16 2.71 16.78
CA CYS A 204 -13.56 2.13 18.05
C CYS A 204 -14.71 1.13 17.91
N GLY A 205 -14.97 0.38 18.99
CA GLY A 205 -16.07 -0.56 19.10
C GLY A 205 -15.70 -1.99 18.74
N ALA A 206 -16.70 -2.85 18.58
CA ALA A 206 -16.50 -4.29 18.32
C ALA A 206 -15.76 -4.58 17.00
N LEU A 207 -15.92 -3.72 15.99
CA LEU A 207 -15.22 -3.75 14.71
C LEU A 207 -14.09 -2.72 14.65
N GLY A 208 -13.74 -2.10 15.76
CA GLY A 208 -12.70 -1.09 15.87
C GLY A 208 -11.29 -1.68 15.81
N CYS A 209 -10.31 -0.80 15.61
CA CYS A 209 -8.92 -1.21 15.39
C CYS A 209 -8.33 -2.02 16.54
N SER A 210 -8.62 -1.67 17.79
CA SER A 210 -8.11 -2.38 18.96
C SER A 210 -8.68 -3.79 19.06
N ALA A 211 -9.97 -3.95 18.77
CA ALA A 211 -10.65 -5.24 18.84
C ALA A 211 -10.19 -6.21 17.74
N VAL A 212 -10.13 -5.72 16.51
CA VAL A 212 -9.85 -6.55 15.33
C VAL A 212 -8.35 -6.80 15.14
N PHE A 213 -7.52 -5.75 15.23
CA PHE A 213 -6.09 -5.84 14.90
C PHE A 213 -5.17 -5.87 16.14
N GLY A 214 -5.70 -5.60 17.33
CA GLY A 214 -4.93 -5.62 18.58
C GLY A 214 -4.28 -6.96 18.90
N PRO A 215 -4.98 -8.10 18.77
CA PRO A 215 -4.43 -9.41 19.11
C PRO A 215 -3.12 -9.74 18.38
N GLN A 216 -3.04 -9.52 17.06
CA GLN A 216 -1.81 -9.80 16.28
C GLN A 216 -0.63 -8.88 16.66
N LYS A 217 -0.92 -7.73 17.30
CA LYS A 217 0.05 -6.76 17.82
C LYS A 217 0.46 -7.04 19.27
N GLY A 218 -0.01 -8.16 19.85
CA GLY A 218 0.30 -8.57 21.22
C GLY A 218 -0.64 -8.00 22.29
N ALA A 219 -1.81 -7.46 21.92
CA ALA A 219 -2.77 -6.95 22.88
C ALA A 219 -3.52 -8.07 23.60
N THR A 220 -3.58 -8.00 24.93
CA THR A 220 -4.48 -8.82 25.74
C THR A 220 -5.92 -8.26 25.71
N PRO A 221 -6.96 -9.07 26.07
CA PRO A 221 -8.34 -8.57 26.13
C PRO A 221 -8.51 -7.31 27.02
N THR A 222 -7.78 -7.24 28.15
CA THR A 222 -7.80 -6.05 29.00
C THR A 222 -7.18 -4.82 28.32
N MET A 223 -6.09 -5.00 27.57
CA MET A 223 -5.47 -3.93 26.79
C MET A 223 -6.42 -3.43 25.70
N ILE A 224 -7.08 -4.33 24.99
CA ILE A 224 -8.04 -4.01 23.93
C ILE A 224 -9.15 -3.08 24.47
N MET A 225 -9.81 -3.46 25.57
CA MET A 225 -10.86 -2.63 26.18
C MET A 225 -10.37 -1.24 26.62
N ARG A 226 -9.13 -1.16 27.13
CA ARG A 226 -8.53 0.12 27.54
C ARG A 226 -8.21 1.00 26.36
N MET A 227 -7.54 0.46 25.36
CA MET A 227 -7.16 1.19 24.14
C MET A 227 -8.38 1.71 23.39
N ASP A 228 -9.43 0.88 23.25
CA ASP A 228 -10.68 1.28 22.60
C ASP A 228 -11.30 2.51 23.30
N ARG A 229 -11.37 2.47 24.62
CA ARG A 229 -11.87 3.62 25.40
C ARG A 229 -10.99 4.88 25.25
N TRP A 230 -9.65 4.72 25.23
CA TRP A 230 -8.74 5.86 25.08
C TRP A 230 -8.85 6.48 23.69
N LEU A 231 -8.96 5.66 22.64
CA LEU A 231 -9.21 6.11 21.28
C LEU A 231 -10.56 6.82 21.14
N SER A 232 -11.60 6.32 21.80
CA SER A 232 -12.92 6.98 21.82
C SER A 232 -12.84 8.37 22.49
N ASN A 233 -12.12 8.49 23.61
CA ASN A 233 -11.91 9.77 24.27
C ASN A 233 -11.08 10.74 23.40
N TYR A 234 -10.05 10.22 22.72
CA TYR A 234 -9.25 10.98 21.76
C TYR A 234 -10.10 11.52 20.62
N ALA A 235 -10.93 10.69 20.01
CA ALA A 235 -11.85 11.13 18.96
C ALA A 235 -12.85 12.18 19.43
N THR A 236 -13.37 12.05 20.66
CA THR A 236 -14.25 13.04 21.26
C THR A 236 -13.54 14.39 21.41
N LEU A 237 -12.31 14.38 21.93
CA LEU A 237 -11.50 15.58 22.07
C LEU A 237 -11.17 16.21 20.70
N CYS A 238 -10.88 15.38 19.68
CA CYS A 238 -10.66 15.88 18.32
C CYS A 238 -11.90 16.58 17.76
N LYS A 239 -13.11 16.04 18.00
CA LYS A 239 -14.36 16.59 17.46
C LYS A 239 -14.64 18.01 17.92
N GLU A 240 -14.13 18.40 19.09
CA GLU A 240 -14.28 19.77 19.63
C GLU A 240 -13.53 20.81 18.79
N LYS A 241 -12.40 20.43 18.17
CA LYS A 241 -11.52 21.35 17.43
C LYS A 241 -11.48 21.09 15.91
N TYR A 242 -11.66 19.85 15.49
CA TYR A 242 -11.53 19.43 14.10
C TYR A 242 -12.87 18.89 13.56
N PRO A 243 -13.58 19.64 12.69
CA PRO A 243 -14.91 19.25 12.19
C PRO A 243 -14.92 17.90 11.46
N ASN A 244 -13.81 17.55 10.80
CA ASN A 244 -13.65 16.30 10.05
C ASN A 244 -13.40 15.07 10.93
N ALA A 245 -13.25 15.23 12.24
CA ALA A 245 -13.05 14.12 13.16
C ALA A 245 -14.32 13.25 13.23
N ASP A 246 -14.29 12.10 12.60
CA ASP A 246 -15.36 11.10 12.60
C ASP A 246 -14.75 9.73 12.86
N LYS A 247 -14.96 9.19 14.07
CA LYS A 247 -14.44 7.89 14.48
C LYS A 247 -15.16 6.71 13.83
N ASP A 248 -16.33 6.95 13.27
CA ASP A 248 -17.20 5.93 12.67
C ASP A 248 -17.07 5.90 11.15
N PHE A 249 -16.28 6.79 10.55
CA PHE A 249 -15.99 6.77 9.12
C PHE A 249 -15.20 5.48 8.75
N PRO A 250 -15.58 4.77 7.65
CA PRO A 250 -14.89 3.56 7.23
C PRO A 250 -13.38 3.77 7.01
N GLY A 251 -12.54 2.88 7.54
CA GLY A 251 -11.10 2.95 7.42
C GLY A 251 -10.38 3.76 8.51
N THR A 252 -11.10 4.47 9.38
CA THR A 252 -10.49 5.23 10.48
C THR A 252 -9.73 4.35 11.47
N GLY A 253 -10.10 3.08 11.59
CA GLY A 253 -9.38 2.09 12.40
C GLY A 253 -8.14 1.52 11.72
N ALA A 254 -7.91 1.76 10.44
CA ALA A 254 -6.73 1.24 9.77
C ALA A 254 -5.45 1.67 10.47
N ALA A 255 -4.48 0.75 10.53
CA ALA A 255 -3.18 0.95 11.17
C ALA A 255 -3.26 1.46 12.63
N GLY A 256 -4.25 0.95 13.40
CA GLY A 256 -4.40 1.34 14.80
C GLY A 256 -4.81 2.78 15.02
N GLY A 257 -5.60 3.34 14.10
CA GLY A 257 -6.13 4.70 14.13
C GLY A 257 -5.33 5.71 13.31
N LEU A 258 -4.32 5.27 12.56
CA LEU A 258 -3.58 6.16 11.66
C LEU A 258 -4.49 6.73 10.57
N GLY A 259 -5.46 5.92 10.05
CA GLY A 259 -6.49 6.39 9.13
C GLY A 259 -7.31 7.56 9.69
N PHE A 260 -7.71 7.48 10.97
CA PHE A 260 -8.38 8.58 11.67
C PHE A 260 -7.50 9.83 11.76
N ALA A 261 -6.21 9.66 12.10
CA ALA A 261 -5.28 10.78 12.19
C ALA A 261 -5.14 11.52 10.86
N PHE A 262 -4.96 10.80 9.76
CA PHE A 262 -4.88 11.41 8.43
C PHE A 262 -6.15 12.20 8.08
N LEU A 263 -7.33 11.59 8.21
CA LEU A 263 -8.61 12.23 7.89
C LEU A 263 -8.90 13.46 8.75
N THR A 264 -8.51 13.42 10.02
CA THR A 264 -8.83 14.48 10.98
C THR A 264 -7.90 15.69 10.85
N PHE A 265 -6.59 15.46 10.64
CA PHE A 265 -5.57 16.49 10.80
C PHE A 265 -4.91 16.91 9.48
N THR A 266 -5.24 16.28 8.37
CA THR A 266 -4.66 16.58 7.05
C THR A 266 -5.74 16.66 5.97
N ASN A 267 -5.32 16.98 4.72
CA ASN A 267 -6.18 16.93 3.53
C ASN A 267 -6.17 15.52 2.92
N ALA A 268 -6.36 14.49 3.73
CA ALA A 268 -6.28 13.11 3.29
C ALA A 268 -7.62 12.58 2.77
N VAL A 269 -7.50 11.64 1.81
CA VAL A 269 -8.59 10.78 1.35
C VAL A 269 -8.17 9.34 1.53
N LEU A 270 -9.04 8.51 2.13
CA LEU A 270 -8.84 7.06 2.18
C LEU A 270 -9.44 6.43 0.93
N GLU A 271 -8.64 5.66 0.22
CA GLU A 271 -9.04 5.00 -1.03
C GLU A 271 -8.44 3.58 -1.08
N SER A 272 -9.00 2.73 -1.92
CA SER A 272 -8.38 1.42 -2.15
C SER A 272 -7.00 1.58 -2.79
N GLY A 273 -6.03 0.77 -2.32
CA GLY A 273 -4.66 0.83 -2.80
C GLY A 273 -4.56 0.67 -4.31
N ILE A 274 -5.29 -0.29 -4.86
CA ILE A 274 -5.29 -0.53 -6.31
C ILE A 274 -5.83 0.68 -7.09
N LYS A 275 -6.88 1.35 -6.62
CA LYS A 275 -7.42 2.54 -7.30
C LYS A 275 -6.36 3.63 -7.38
N ILE A 276 -5.66 3.90 -6.27
CA ILE A 276 -4.57 4.88 -6.24
C ILE A 276 -3.51 4.53 -7.28
N VAL A 277 -3.04 3.28 -7.29
CA VAL A 277 -1.98 2.82 -8.19
C VAL A 277 -2.39 2.96 -9.66
N LEU A 278 -3.60 2.54 -10.03
CA LEU A 278 -4.09 2.61 -11.40
C LEU A 278 -4.18 4.06 -11.92
N GLU A 279 -4.63 4.99 -11.06
CA GLU A 279 -4.74 6.41 -11.40
C GLU A 279 -3.36 7.09 -11.47
N GLU A 280 -2.51 6.91 -10.44
CA GLU A 280 -1.19 7.54 -10.37
C GLU A 280 -0.25 7.05 -11.48
N THR A 281 -0.35 5.77 -11.87
CA THR A 281 0.39 5.24 -13.01
C THR A 281 -0.19 5.65 -14.36
N ARG A 282 -1.33 6.34 -14.39
CA ARG A 282 -2.07 6.72 -15.61
C ARG A 282 -2.30 5.51 -16.53
N LEU A 283 -2.56 4.34 -15.93
CA LEU A 283 -2.62 3.08 -16.67
C LEU A 283 -3.66 3.13 -17.81
N GLU A 284 -4.77 3.79 -17.59
CA GLU A 284 -5.85 3.90 -18.61
C GLU A 284 -5.36 4.57 -19.90
N GLU A 285 -4.45 5.56 -19.83
CA GLU A 285 -3.91 6.24 -21.01
C GLU A 285 -3.15 5.26 -21.91
N TYR A 286 -2.39 4.34 -21.32
CA TYR A 286 -1.64 3.31 -22.05
C TYR A 286 -2.54 2.21 -22.59
N ILE A 287 -3.57 1.83 -21.83
CA ILE A 287 -4.50 0.76 -22.22
C ILE A 287 -5.31 1.16 -23.46
N LYS A 288 -5.67 2.43 -23.62
CA LYS A 288 -6.44 2.92 -24.79
C LYS A 288 -5.83 2.50 -26.13
N ASP A 289 -4.50 2.51 -26.22
CA ASP A 289 -3.76 2.23 -27.46
C ASP A 289 -3.21 0.80 -27.51
N ALA A 290 -3.51 -0.04 -26.53
CA ALA A 290 -3.06 -1.43 -26.49
C ALA A 290 -3.93 -2.35 -27.36
N ASP A 291 -3.31 -3.37 -27.94
CA ASP A 291 -4.00 -4.51 -28.57
C ASP A 291 -4.33 -5.58 -27.52
N ILE A 292 -3.40 -5.80 -26.58
CA ILE A 292 -3.49 -6.80 -25.50
C ILE A 292 -3.03 -6.13 -24.20
N VAL A 293 -3.75 -6.41 -23.13
CA VAL A 293 -3.36 -6.05 -21.76
C VAL A 293 -3.00 -7.32 -21.02
N ILE A 294 -1.86 -7.29 -20.31
CA ILE A 294 -1.39 -8.40 -19.50
C ILE A 294 -1.36 -7.98 -18.05
N THR A 295 -1.94 -8.82 -17.19
CA THR A 295 -1.96 -8.62 -15.74
C THR A 295 -1.61 -9.91 -15.00
N GLY A 296 -1.73 -9.94 -13.70
CA GLY A 296 -1.49 -11.12 -12.87
C GLY A 296 -1.00 -10.78 -11.48
N GLU A 297 -0.81 -11.82 -10.69
CA GLU A 297 -0.28 -11.78 -9.33
C GLU A 297 0.25 -13.16 -8.91
N GLY A 298 0.77 -13.30 -7.70
CA GLY A 298 1.33 -14.56 -7.20
C GLY A 298 0.34 -15.74 -7.22
N ARG A 299 -0.95 -15.50 -6.97
CA ARG A 299 -1.99 -16.53 -7.01
C ARG A 299 -3.34 -15.92 -7.41
N LEU A 300 -3.96 -16.48 -8.43
CA LEU A 300 -5.33 -16.16 -8.81
C LEU A 300 -6.32 -17.05 -8.06
N ASP A 301 -7.28 -16.44 -7.39
CA ASP A 301 -8.33 -17.09 -6.60
C ASP A 301 -9.59 -16.22 -6.53
N SER A 302 -10.59 -16.64 -5.74
CA SER A 302 -11.81 -15.87 -5.52
C SER A 302 -11.57 -14.48 -4.91
N GLN A 303 -10.51 -14.30 -4.10
CA GLN A 303 -10.18 -12.99 -3.56
C GLN A 303 -9.68 -12.04 -4.66
N THR A 304 -8.95 -12.56 -5.66
CA THR A 304 -8.58 -11.79 -6.85
C THR A 304 -9.83 -11.25 -7.53
N ALA A 305 -10.84 -12.12 -7.74
CA ALA A 305 -12.10 -11.77 -8.38
C ALA A 305 -12.93 -10.72 -7.59
N MET A 306 -12.66 -10.53 -6.30
CA MET A 306 -13.31 -9.51 -5.45
C MET A 306 -12.73 -8.09 -5.59
N GLY A 307 -11.90 -7.83 -6.60
CA GLY A 307 -11.43 -6.47 -6.90
C GLY A 307 -9.97 -6.20 -6.55
N LYS A 308 -9.11 -7.24 -6.46
CA LYS A 308 -7.67 -7.05 -6.35
C LYS A 308 -7.07 -6.50 -7.66
N ALA A 309 -5.78 -6.23 -7.63
CA ALA A 309 -5.03 -5.59 -8.69
C ALA A 309 -5.30 -6.13 -10.11
N PRO A 310 -5.32 -7.44 -10.39
CA PRO A 310 -5.60 -7.95 -11.74
C PRO A 310 -6.99 -7.60 -12.25
N ILE A 311 -8.00 -7.59 -11.37
CA ILE A 311 -9.38 -7.23 -11.77
C ILE A 311 -9.49 -5.73 -12.03
N GLY A 312 -8.85 -4.88 -11.22
CA GLY A 312 -8.82 -3.44 -11.48
C GLY A 312 -8.23 -3.10 -12.86
N VAL A 313 -7.17 -3.80 -13.27
CA VAL A 313 -6.60 -3.68 -14.63
C VAL A 313 -7.59 -4.17 -15.69
N ALA A 314 -8.25 -5.33 -15.46
CA ALA A 314 -9.22 -5.89 -16.37
C ALA A 314 -10.43 -4.97 -16.57
N GLU A 315 -10.94 -4.36 -15.52
CA GLU A 315 -12.05 -3.40 -15.58
C GLU A 315 -11.72 -2.21 -16.49
N ILE A 316 -10.53 -1.62 -16.34
CA ILE A 316 -10.09 -0.52 -17.23
C ILE A 316 -9.97 -1.01 -18.67
N ALA A 317 -9.35 -2.18 -18.88
CA ALA A 317 -9.17 -2.75 -20.20
C ALA A 317 -10.52 -3.02 -20.90
N LYS A 318 -11.52 -3.53 -20.17
CA LYS A 318 -12.86 -3.80 -20.71
C LYS A 318 -13.64 -2.55 -21.05
N LYS A 319 -13.45 -1.43 -20.34
CA LYS A 319 -14.02 -0.12 -20.75
C LYS A 319 -13.56 0.29 -22.17
N HIS A 320 -12.37 -0.14 -22.57
CA HIS A 320 -11.78 0.14 -23.88
C HIS A 320 -11.84 -1.06 -24.84
N ASN A 321 -12.65 -2.09 -24.55
CA ASN A 321 -12.81 -3.31 -25.36
C ASN A 321 -11.49 -4.04 -25.65
N LYS A 322 -10.54 -4.02 -24.71
CA LYS A 322 -9.24 -4.69 -24.85
C LYS A 322 -9.29 -6.14 -24.38
N LYS A 323 -8.41 -6.97 -24.97
CA LYS A 323 -8.21 -8.35 -24.54
C LYS A 323 -7.28 -8.38 -23.34
N VAL A 324 -7.62 -9.18 -22.33
CA VAL A 324 -6.88 -9.26 -21.07
C VAL A 324 -6.41 -10.69 -20.84
N LEU A 325 -5.10 -10.85 -20.73
CA LEU A 325 -4.46 -12.10 -20.32
C LEU A 325 -3.87 -11.95 -18.93
N ALA A 326 -3.90 -13.01 -18.13
CA ALA A 326 -3.26 -13.00 -16.83
C ALA A 326 -2.23 -14.13 -16.71
N PHE A 327 -1.10 -13.82 -16.04
CA PHE A 327 -0.10 -14.80 -15.65
C PHE A 327 0.04 -14.81 -14.13
N SER A 328 0.17 -15.99 -13.54
CA SER A 328 0.27 -16.12 -12.09
C SER A 328 1.20 -17.25 -11.66
N GLY A 329 1.73 -17.16 -10.44
CA GLY A 329 2.50 -18.24 -9.84
C GLY A 329 1.67 -19.52 -9.73
N SER A 330 0.43 -19.40 -9.26
CA SER A 330 -0.52 -20.51 -9.12
C SER A 330 -1.96 -20.06 -9.33
N VAL A 331 -2.86 -21.03 -9.53
CA VAL A 331 -4.30 -20.81 -9.66
C VAL A 331 -5.04 -21.78 -8.73
N SER A 332 -6.17 -21.33 -8.16
CA SER A 332 -7.07 -22.16 -7.36
C SER A 332 -8.25 -22.68 -8.21
N GLU A 333 -9.04 -23.58 -7.67
CA GLU A 333 -10.24 -24.12 -8.35
C GLU A 333 -11.26 -23.03 -8.69
N ASP A 334 -11.36 -21.98 -7.85
CA ASP A 334 -12.27 -20.86 -8.00
C ASP A 334 -11.73 -19.70 -8.86
N SER A 335 -10.54 -19.85 -9.44
CA SER A 335 -9.93 -18.84 -10.32
C SER A 335 -10.74 -18.52 -11.58
N TYR A 336 -11.65 -19.42 -12.01
CA TYR A 336 -12.57 -19.15 -13.11
C TYR A 336 -13.43 -17.90 -12.90
N LEU A 337 -13.67 -17.48 -11.65
CA LEU A 337 -14.34 -16.23 -11.32
C LEU A 337 -13.61 -15.02 -11.89
N CYS A 338 -12.30 -15.11 -12.10
CA CYS A 338 -11.54 -14.03 -12.75
C CYS A 338 -11.96 -13.84 -14.21
N ASN A 339 -12.37 -14.92 -14.92
CA ASN A 339 -12.90 -14.82 -16.28
C ASN A 339 -14.23 -14.07 -16.31
N GLU A 340 -15.11 -14.30 -15.32
CA GLU A 340 -16.39 -13.61 -15.19
C GLU A 340 -16.19 -12.10 -14.89
N ASN A 341 -15.03 -11.74 -14.35
CA ASN A 341 -14.66 -10.36 -13.99
C ASN A 341 -13.67 -9.72 -14.97
N GLY A 342 -13.64 -10.16 -16.23
CA GLY A 342 -13.00 -9.45 -17.33
C GLY A 342 -11.60 -9.93 -17.74
N ILE A 343 -11.04 -10.96 -17.12
CA ILE A 343 -9.83 -11.64 -17.61
C ILE A 343 -10.23 -12.67 -18.66
N ASP A 344 -9.82 -12.50 -19.92
CA ASP A 344 -10.21 -13.40 -21.01
C ASP A 344 -9.58 -14.78 -20.89
N ALA A 345 -8.31 -14.84 -20.44
CA ALA A 345 -7.62 -16.10 -20.17
C ALA A 345 -6.51 -15.90 -19.12
N PHE A 346 -6.24 -16.92 -18.32
CA PHE A 346 -5.15 -16.90 -17.35
C PHE A 346 -4.30 -18.17 -17.44
N PHE A 347 -3.02 -18.05 -17.08
CA PHE A 347 -2.01 -19.07 -17.23
C PHE A 347 -1.13 -19.14 -15.98
N PRO A 348 -1.08 -20.29 -15.27
CA PRO A 348 -0.07 -20.52 -14.26
C PRO A 348 1.31 -20.68 -14.89
N ILE A 349 2.34 -20.12 -14.27
CA ILE A 349 3.71 -20.20 -14.78
C ILE A 349 4.44 -21.50 -14.37
N LEU A 350 3.90 -22.25 -13.42
CA LEU A 350 4.48 -23.53 -13.01
C LEU A 350 4.35 -24.55 -14.15
N ARG A 351 5.49 -25.03 -14.65
CA ARG A 351 5.59 -25.94 -15.81
C ARG A 351 5.82 -27.39 -15.43
N ASN A 352 6.28 -27.63 -14.20
CA ASN A 352 6.59 -28.96 -13.67
C ASN A 352 6.01 -29.11 -12.27
N ILE A 353 5.94 -30.34 -11.78
CA ILE A 353 5.70 -30.61 -10.36
C ILE A 353 6.99 -30.33 -9.62
N VAL A 354 6.96 -29.33 -8.74
CA VAL A 354 8.12 -28.85 -7.97
C VAL A 354 7.71 -28.59 -6.52
N THR A 355 8.67 -28.51 -5.63
CA THR A 355 8.44 -28.06 -4.25
C THR A 355 8.10 -26.57 -4.21
N LEU A 356 7.44 -26.11 -3.12
CA LEU A 356 7.15 -24.69 -2.94
C LEU A 356 8.44 -23.84 -2.97
N GLN A 357 9.51 -24.32 -2.37
CA GLN A 357 10.80 -23.64 -2.36
C GLN A 357 11.36 -23.45 -3.79
N GLU A 358 11.32 -24.47 -4.62
CA GLU A 358 11.74 -24.38 -6.02
C GLU A 358 10.83 -23.48 -6.86
N ALA A 359 9.51 -23.50 -6.57
CA ALA A 359 8.55 -22.62 -7.23
C ALA A 359 8.76 -21.15 -6.89
N MET A 360 9.17 -20.86 -5.66
CA MET A 360 9.43 -19.51 -5.14
C MET A 360 10.86 -19.01 -5.42
N ASP A 361 11.73 -19.88 -5.95
CA ASP A 361 13.07 -19.48 -6.37
C ASP A 361 12.99 -18.45 -7.50
N HIS A 362 13.72 -17.35 -7.35
CA HIS A 362 13.68 -16.20 -8.26
C HIS A 362 13.97 -16.61 -9.71
N ASP A 363 15.09 -17.33 -9.94
CA ASP A 363 15.54 -17.70 -11.28
C ASP A 363 14.60 -18.69 -11.94
N ASN A 364 13.99 -19.59 -11.15
CA ASN A 364 12.99 -20.54 -11.65
C ASN A 364 11.70 -19.83 -12.03
N ALA A 365 11.24 -18.89 -11.22
CA ALA A 365 10.04 -18.11 -11.50
C ALA A 365 10.21 -17.27 -12.76
N GLU A 366 11.35 -16.57 -12.92
CA GLU A 366 11.66 -15.80 -14.13
C GLU A 366 11.68 -16.67 -15.38
N LYS A 367 12.44 -17.78 -15.38
CA LYS A 367 12.51 -18.72 -16.51
C LYS A 367 11.14 -19.30 -16.87
N ASN A 368 10.34 -19.65 -15.88
CA ASN A 368 9.00 -20.18 -16.08
C ASN A 368 8.06 -19.12 -16.68
N MET A 369 8.11 -17.88 -16.19
CA MET A 369 7.33 -16.76 -16.74
C MET A 369 7.67 -16.56 -18.22
N ILE A 370 8.95 -16.38 -18.56
CA ILE A 370 9.41 -16.19 -19.94
C ILE A 370 8.91 -17.32 -20.86
N ALA A 371 9.09 -18.55 -20.42
CA ALA A 371 8.76 -19.72 -21.24
C ALA A 371 7.24 -19.92 -21.40
N THR A 372 6.44 -19.62 -20.38
CA THR A 372 4.97 -19.71 -20.47
C THR A 372 4.43 -18.62 -21.38
N VAL A 373 4.89 -17.38 -21.22
CA VAL A 373 4.51 -16.27 -22.09
C VAL A 373 4.88 -16.54 -23.54
N GLU A 374 6.09 -17.05 -23.80
CA GLU A 374 6.50 -17.42 -25.16
C GLU A 374 5.50 -18.41 -25.80
N GLN A 375 5.06 -19.46 -25.10
CA GLN A 375 4.12 -20.42 -25.66
C GLN A 375 2.74 -19.84 -25.91
N VAL A 376 2.25 -18.99 -25.00
CA VAL A 376 0.97 -18.29 -25.20
C VAL A 376 1.02 -17.39 -26.44
N PHE A 377 2.10 -16.64 -26.63
CA PHE A 377 2.25 -15.77 -27.79
C PHE A 377 2.52 -16.54 -29.10
N ARG A 378 3.15 -17.72 -29.04
CA ARG A 378 3.21 -18.63 -30.19
C ARG A 378 1.81 -19.10 -30.61
N THR A 379 0.95 -19.42 -29.63
CA THR A 379 -0.44 -19.77 -29.91
C THR A 379 -1.18 -18.61 -30.56
N ILE A 380 -1.08 -17.39 -30.01
CA ILE A 380 -1.68 -16.19 -30.60
C ILE A 380 -1.22 -16.02 -32.06
N LYS A 381 0.08 -16.16 -32.32
CA LYS A 381 0.66 -16.02 -33.67
C LYS A 381 0.15 -17.06 -34.68
N THR A 382 -0.26 -18.23 -34.20
CA THR A 382 -0.76 -19.31 -35.08
C THR A 382 -2.18 -18.97 -35.59
N PHE A 383 -2.94 -18.17 -34.84
CA PHE A 383 -4.33 -17.85 -35.18
C PHE A 383 -4.54 -16.38 -35.59
N SER A 384 -3.47 -15.59 -35.69
CA SER A 384 -3.48 -14.21 -36.22
C SER A 384 -3.12 -14.21 -37.70
#